data_f9e6202bc6bd1b5dfcc07542b475e7b5
#
_entry.id   f9e6202bc6bd1b5dfcc07542b475e7b5
#
_cell.length_a   1.000
_cell.length_b   1.000
_cell.length_c   1.000
_cell.angle_alpha   90.00
_cell.angle_beta   90.00
_cell.angle_gamma   90.00
#
_symmetry.space_group_name_H-M   'P 1'
#
loop_
_entity.id
_entity.type
_entity.pdbx_description
1 polymer ?
#
loop_
_entity_poly.entity_id
_entity_poly.type
_entity_poly.pdbx_seq_one_letter_code
_entity_poly.pdbx_strand_id
1 'polypeptide(L)'
;MSYSNVINLLTDRLKLDLLPELGGRVNQLVFNEFDIFLPFQTQVIKPLQTYKGGSFSLVPFSNRIKNSMFNFNQLEYKLAMNDPPNAIHGHAYLGKWNVLKKTDSSAVIVYKHLAKKFGWPWAYEVFQTITLEDNNI
;
A
#
# COMPACT_ATOMS: atom_id res chain seq x y z
N MET A 1 -9.37 14.82 9.75
CA MET A 1 -8.90 15.21 8.41
C MET A 1 -9.51 14.22 7.43
N SER A 2 -10.33 14.69 6.48
CA SER A 2 -10.79 13.84 5.39
C SER A 2 -9.62 13.63 4.43
N TYR A 3 -9.36 12.38 4.01
CA TYR A 3 -8.41 12.11 2.93
C TYR A 3 -8.91 12.79 1.66
N SER A 4 -8.06 13.56 1.01
CA SER A 4 -8.46 14.40 -0.13
C SER A 4 -8.78 13.63 -1.39
N ASN A 5 -8.43 12.32 -1.48
CA ASN A 5 -8.63 11.49 -2.68
C ASN A 5 -8.95 10.04 -2.30
N VAL A 6 -10.10 9.79 -1.69
CA VAL A 6 -10.63 8.43 -1.53
C VAL A 6 -11.25 8.00 -2.85
N ILE A 7 -10.87 6.83 -3.35
CA ILE A 7 -11.56 6.16 -4.45
C ILE A 7 -12.56 5.18 -3.87
N ASN A 8 -13.84 5.42 -4.13
CA ASN A 8 -14.89 4.48 -3.80
C ASN A 8 -15.17 3.62 -5.04
N LEU A 9 -15.12 2.30 -4.87
CA LEU A 9 -15.54 1.31 -5.86
C LEU A 9 -16.77 0.59 -5.32
N LEU A 10 -17.75 0.35 -6.19
CA LEU A 10 -19.06 -0.18 -5.82
C LEU A 10 -19.53 -1.21 -6.84
N THR A 11 -20.20 -2.25 -6.33
CA THR A 11 -21.10 -3.15 -7.05
C THR A 11 -22.42 -3.26 -6.25
N ASP A 12 -23.31 -4.15 -6.62
CA ASP A 12 -24.55 -4.35 -5.87
C ASP A 12 -24.31 -4.88 -4.44
N ARG A 13 -23.23 -5.64 -4.25
CA ARG A 13 -22.92 -6.33 -3.00
C ARG A 13 -21.62 -5.89 -2.33
N LEU A 14 -20.68 -5.29 -3.08
CA LEU A 14 -19.35 -4.92 -2.62
C LEU A 14 -19.16 -3.41 -2.60
N LYS A 15 -18.54 -2.93 -1.54
CA LYS A 15 -18.05 -1.56 -1.43
C LYS A 15 -16.58 -1.60 -0.99
N LEU A 16 -15.73 -0.82 -1.67
CA LEU A 16 -14.31 -0.71 -1.36
C LEU A 16 -13.87 0.75 -1.35
N ASP A 17 -13.14 1.13 -0.29
CA ASP A 17 -12.48 2.42 -0.19
C ASP A 17 -10.97 2.23 -0.41
N LEU A 18 -10.43 2.85 -1.46
CA LEU A 18 -9.01 2.84 -1.80
C LEU A 18 -8.39 4.20 -1.50
N LEU A 19 -7.21 4.19 -0.85
CA LEU A 19 -6.46 5.40 -0.47
C LEU A 19 -5.14 5.49 -1.23
N PRO A 20 -5.10 6.03 -2.46
CA PRO A 20 -3.88 6.13 -3.24
C PRO A 20 -2.79 6.95 -2.55
N GLU A 21 -3.15 8.03 -1.87
CA GLU A 21 -2.19 8.91 -1.18
C GLU A 21 -1.59 8.29 0.08
N LEU A 22 -2.16 7.19 0.57
CA LEU A 22 -1.70 6.44 1.75
C LEU A 22 -1.23 5.04 1.38
N GLY A 23 -0.29 4.95 0.47
CA GLY A 23 0.35 3.69 0.11
C GLY A 23 -0.48 2.78 -0.80
N GLY A 24 -1.47 3.31 -1.52
CA GLY A 24 -2.36 2.48 -2.34
C GLY A 24 -3.19 1.50 -1.50
N ARG A 25 -3.50 1.88 -0.27
CA ARG A 25 -4.18 1.03 0.72
C ARG A 25 -5.64 0.85 0.39
N VAL A 26 -6.12 -0.38 0.47
CA VAL A 26 -7.55 -0.67 0.61
C VAL A 26 -7.91 -0.41 2.07
N ASN A 27 -8.67 0.65 2.33
CA ASN A 27 -9.02 1.06 3.68
C ASN A 27 -10.17 0.23 4.24
N GLN A 28 -11.21 0.06 3.45
CA GLN A 28 -12.40 -0.70 3.80
C GLN A 28 -12.80 -1.61 2.65
N LEU A 29 -13.26 -2.79 2.98
CA LEU A 29 -13.98 -3.68 2.07
C LEU A 29 -15.21 -4.18 2.81
N VAL A 30 -16.38 -3.94 2.24
CA VAL A 30 -17.68 -4.35 2.77
C VAL A 30 -18.35 -5.29 1.79
N PHE A 31 -18.96 -6.35 2.29
CA PHE A 31 -19.80 -7.28 1.53
C PHE A 31 -21.16 -7.42 2.22
N ASN A 32 -22.26 -7.08 1.53
CA ASN A 32 -23.63 -7.13 2.07
C ASN A 32 -23.70 -6.50 3.48
N GLU A 33 -23.16 -5.29 3.66
CA GLU A 33 -23.11 -4.54 4.92
C GLU A 33 -22.14 -5.08 5.99
N PHE A 34 -21.45 -6.21 5.75
CA PHE A 34 -20.44 -6.75 6.67
C PHE A 34 -19.03 -6.25 6.32
N ASP A 35 -18.33 -5.71 7.29
CA ASP A 35 -16.92 -5.34 7.14
C ASP A 35 -16.05 -6.59 6.97
N ILE A 36 -15.38 -6.71 5.81
CA ILE A 36 -14.38 -7.73 5.54
C ILE A 36 -13.01 -7.26 6.02
N PHE A 37 -12.68 -5.99 5.76
CA PHE A 37 -11.51 -5.35 6.31
C PHE A 37 -11.91 -4.28 7.32
N LEU A 38 -11.31 -4.32 8.50
CA LEU A 38 -11.46 -3.24 9.47
C LEU A 38 -10.85 -1.96 8.89
N PRO A 39 -11.63 -0.88 8.81
CA PRO A 39 -11.12 0.37 8.28
C PRO A 39 -10.00 0.92 9.16
N PHE A 40 -9.06 1.55 8.51
CA PHE A 40 -7.97 2.24 9.17
C PHE A 40 -8.52 3.44 9.96
N GLN A 41 -8.36 3.42 11.27
CA GLN A 41 -8.81 4.53 12.11
C GLN A 41 -7.89 5.73 11.97
N THR A 42 -8.41 6.79 11.38
CA THR A 42 -7.68 7.95 10.86
C THR A 42 -7.13 8.92 11.91
N GLN A 43 -7.40 8.71 13.19
CA GLN A 43 -7.16 9.75 14.19
C GLN A 43 -5.69 9.96 14.59
N VAL A 44 -4.80 9.01 14.32
CA VAL A 44 -3.35 9.19 14.62
C VAL A 44 -2.50 8.39 13.65
N ILE A 45 -2.21 8.94 12.49
CA ILE A 45 -1.19 8.34 11.60
C ILE A 45 0.18 8.89 11.99
N LYS A 46 0.87 8.20 12.87
CA LYS A 46 2.34 8.24 12.89
C LYS A 46 2.83 7.28 11.80
N PRO A 47 3.85 7.63 11.00
CA PRO A 47 4.32 6.78 9.89
C PRO A 47 4.57 5.30 10.25
N LEU A 48 4.92 5.02 11.51
CA LEU A 48 5.18 3.67 12.03
C LEU A 48 3.93 2.93 12.54
N GLN A 49 2.76 3.54 12.56
CA GLN A 49 1.51 2.92 13.02
C GLN A 49 0.55 2.54 11.88
N THR A 50 1.03 2.57 10.65
CA THR A 50 0.24 2.32 9.44
C THR A 50 -0.15 0.86 9.21
N TYR A 51 0.19 -0.05 10.14
CA TYR A 51 -0.09 -1.49 9.99
C TYR A 51 -1.47 -1.92 10.46
N LYS A 52 -2.20 -1.05 11.15
CA LYS A 52 -3.50 -1.40 11.73
C LYS A 52 -4.63 -0.97 10.81
N GLY A 53 -5.35 -1.94 10.27
CA GLY A 53 -6.54 -1.75 9.45
C GLY A 53 -6.27 -1.76 7.94
N GLY A 54 -7.28 -2.19 7.19
CA GLY A 54 -7.24 -2.32 5.75
C GLY A 54 -6.24 -3.35 5.24
N SER A 55 -5.86 -3.21 3.98
CA SER A 55 -4.84 -4.02 3.30
C SER A 55 -3.89 -3.12 2.51
N PHE A 56 -2.60 -3.47 2.43
CA PHE A 56 -1.60 -2.70 1.70
C PHE A 56 -0.52 -3.59 1.09
N SER A 57 0.08 -3.12 -0.01
CA SER A 57 1.09 -3.87 -0.76
C SER A 57 2.45 -3.80 -0.09
N LEU A 58 3.12 -4.95 0.03
CA LEU A 58 4.47 -5.10 0.60
C LEU A 58 5.49 -5.15 -0.54
N VAL A 59 6.05 -4.01 -0.93
CA VAL A 59 6.94 -3.86 -2.08
C VAL A 59 8.09 -2.93 -1.75
N PRO A 60 9.34 -3.29 -2.12
CA PRO A 60 9.79 -4.40 -2.96
C PRO A 60 10.07 -5.70 -2.18
N PHE A 61 9.85 -5.75 -0.88
CA PHE A 61 10.04 -6.94 -0.05
C PHE A 61 8.95 -7.04 1.02
N SER A 62 8.61 -8.27 1.44
CA SER A 62 7.42 -8.54 2.25
C SER A 62 7.66 -8.54 3.76
N ASN A 63 8.84 -8.92 4.23
CA ASN A 63 9.12 -9.06 5.66
C ASN A 63 10.30 -8.17 6.06
N ARG A 64 10.97 -8.50 7.19
CA ARG A 64 12.12 -7.76 7.72
C ARG A 64 13.41 -8.11 6.99
N ILE A 65 14.21 -7.07 6.71
CA ILE A 65 15.62 -7.19 6.36
C ILE A 65 16.41 -6.84 7.63
N LYS A 66 17.14 -7.83 8.15
CA LYS A 66 17.90 -7.74 9.41
C LYS A 66 18.89 -6.59 9.35
N ASN A 67 18.93 -5.79 10.42
CA ASN A 67 19.82 -4.62 10.53
C ASN A 67 19.71 -3.64 9.37
N SER A 68 18.61 -3.68 8.61
CA SER A 68 18.40 -2.85 7.40
C SER A 68 19.50 -2.99 6.36
N MET A 69 20.18 -4.13 6.28
CA MET A 69 21.29 -4.36 5.35
C MET A 69 21.12 -5.67 4.60
N PHE A 70 21.49 -5.67 3.32
CA PHE A 70 21.56 -6.87 2.50
C PHE A 70 22.74 -6.80 1.51
N ASN A 71 23.23 -7.96 1.11
CA ASN A 71 24.28 -8.08 0.10
C ASN A 71 23.71 -8.58 -1.21
N PHE A 72 24.12 -7.98 -2.30
CA PHE A 72 23.79 -8.40 -3.65
C PHE A 72 24.96 -8.10 -4.60
N ASN A 73 25.38 -9.08 -5.39
CA ASN A 73 26.52 -8.96 -6.31
C ASN A 73 27.78 -8.40 -5.64
N GLN A 74 28.14 -8.94 -4.46
CA GLN A 74 29.32 -8.54 -3.66
C GLN A 74 29.29 -7.09 -3.15
N LEU A 75 28.16 -6.39 -3.27
CA LEU A 75 27.95 -5.06 -2.73
C LEU A 75 26.99 -5.12 -1.55
N GLU A 76 27.30 -4.35 -0.52
CA GLU A 76 26.41 -4.15 0.62
C GLU A 76 25.51 -2.93 0.41
N TYR A 77 24.24 -3.11 0.70
CA TYR A 77 23.24 -2.05 0.63
C TYR A 77 22.59 -1.81 1.99
N LYS A 78 22.51 -0.54 2.37
CA LYS A 78 21.86 -0.11 3.61
C LYS A 78 20.54 0.59 3.31
N LEU A 79 19.46 0.08 3.90
CA LEU A 79 18.11 0.60 3.76
C LEU A 79 17.76 1.59 4.87
N ALA A 80 16.79 2.45 4.61
CA ALA A 80 16.18 3.25 5.67
C ALA A 80 15.47 2.34 6.67
N MET A 81 15.74 2.53 7.96
CA MET A 81 15.11 1.81 9.05
C MET A 81 13.68 2.34 9.27
N ASN A 82 12.69 1.49 9.08
CA ASN A 82 11.30 1.79 9.39
C ASN A 82 10.72 0.87 10.47
N ASP A 83 11.52 -0.09 10.98
CA ASP A 83 11.25 -0.97 12.13
C ASP A 83 12.57 -1.27 12.85
N PRO A 84 13.18 -0.26 13.53
CA PRO A 84 14.54 -0.37 14.07
C PRO A 84 14.79 -1.63 14.90
N PRO A 85 15.94 -2.33 14.68
CA PRO A 85 17.05 -2.00 13.77
C PRO A 85 16.83 -2.42 12.32
N ASN A 86 15.65 -2.90 11.96
CA ASN A 86 15.36 -3.51 10.69
C ASN A 86 14.67 -2.55 9.69
N ALA A 87 14.68 -2.92 8.42
CA ALA A 87 13.74 -2.44 7.43
C ALA A 87 12.63 -3.47 7.23
N ILE A 88 11.37 -3.05 7.11
CA ILE A 88 10.22 -3.95 6.98
C ILE A 88 9.28 -3.50 5.86
N HIS A 89 8.72 -4.48 5.14
CA HIS A 89 7.60 -4.31 4.20
C HIS A 89 7.87 -3.38 3.00
N GLY A 90 9.13 -3.11 2.71
CA GLY A 90 9.50 -2.18 1.65
C GLY A 90 9.07 -0.74 1.96
N HIS A 91 8.68 -0.01 0.92
CA HIS A 91 8.37 1.41 1.07
C HIS A 91 7.23 1.89 0.16
N ALA A 92 6.67 1.04 -0.70
CA ALA A 92 5.53 1.42 -1.55
C ALA A 92 4.28 1.78 -0.71
N TYR A 93 4.07 1.11 0.44
CA TYR A 93 2.97 1.40 1.36
C TYR A 93 3.09 2.76 2.09
N LEU A 94 4.27 3.37 2.06
CA LEU A 94 4.52 4.71 2.62
C LEU A 94 4.40 5.81 1.55
N GLY A 95 4.31 5.41 0.28
CA GLY A 95 4.35 6.31 -0.85
C GLY A 95 2.97 6.79 -1.29
N LYS A 96 2.98 7.84 -2.10
CA LYS A 96 1.80 8.29 -2.84
C LYS A 96 1.72 7.53 -4.16
N TRP A 97 0.55 6.96 -4.45
CA TRP A 97 0.23 6.29 -5.70
C TRP A 97 -0.60 7.19 -6.59
N ASN A 98 -0.34 7.15 -7.87
CA ASN A 98 -1.10 7.91 -8.87
C ASN A 98 -2.20 7.03 -9.46
N VAL A 99 -3.37 7.61 -9.69
CA VAL A 99 -4.50 6.94 -10.33
C VAL A 99 -4.30 7.00 -11.83
N LEU A 100 -4.27 5.85 -12.49
CA LEU A 100 -4.17 5.75 -13.95
C LEU A 100 -5.54 5.59 -14.61
N LYS A 101 -6.40 4.79 -14.00
CA LYS A 101 -7.74 4.49 -14.50
C LYS A 101 -8.69 4.23 -13.34
N LYS A 102 -9.94 4.65 -13.49
CA LYS A 102 -11.02 4.39 -12.56
C LYS A 102 -12.33 4.20 -13.31
N THR A 103 -13.14 3.24 -12.86
CA THR A 103 -14.56 3.04 -13.18
C THR A 103 -15.33 2.97 -11.85
N ASP A 104 -16.62 2.66 -11.90
CA ASP A 104 -17.41 2.48 -10.67
C ASP A 104 -16.98 1.25 -9.88
N SER A 105 -16.52 0.18 -10.55
CA SER A 105 -16.13 -1.09 -9.91
C SER A 105 -14.65 -1.43 -10.04
N SER A 106 -13.82 -0.60 -10.67
CA SER A 106 -12.40 -0.91 -10.83
C SER A 106 -11.50 0.33 -10.74
N ALA A 107 -10.26 0.11 -10.32
CA ALA A 107 -9.21 1.13 -10.34
C ALA A 107 -7.85 0.51 -10.70
N VAL A 108 -7.03 1.29 -11.41
CA VAL A 108 -5.61 1.00 -11.63
C VAL A 108 -4.80 2.15 -11.06
N ILE A 109 -3.91 1.84 -10.13
CA ILE A 109 -3.01 2.80 -9.50
C ILE A 109 -1.56 2.38 -9.69
N VAL A 110 -0.64 3.34 -9.69
CA VAL A 110 0.81 3.12 -9.87
C VAL A 110 1.62 3.84 -8.81
N TYR A 111 2.61 3.14 -8.26
CA TYR A 111 3.68 3.71 -7.46
C TYR A 111 4.98 3.68 -8.24
N LYS A 112 5.70 4.82 -8.25
CA LYS A 112 7.02 4.95 -8.88
C LYS A 112 8.09 5.19 -7.81
N HIS A 113 9.08 4.31 -7.78
CA HIS A 113 10.22 4.41 -6.89
C HIS A 113 11.45 4.89 -7.64
N LEU A 114 12.09 5.92 -7.13
CA LEU A 114 13.36 6.42 -7.67
C LEU A 114 14.52 5.62 -7.07
N ALA A 115 15.53 5.31 -7.91
CA ALA A 115 16.73 4.65 -7.46
C ALA A 115 17.36 5.39 -6.27
N LYS A 116 17.94 4.65 -5.33
CA LYS A 116 18.59 5.12 -4.10
C LYS A 116 17.67 5.76 -3.04
N LYS A 117 16.40 6.02 -3.35
CA LYS A 117 15.45 6.48 -2.36
C LYS A 117 15.27 5.40 -1.28
N PHE A 118 15.21 5.78 0.00
CA PHE A 118 15.16 4.89 1.16
C PHE A 118 16.28 3.82 1.21
N GLY A 119 17.40 4.07 0.50
CA GLY A 119 18.52 3.12 0.40
C GLY A 119 18.33 1.99 -0.61
N TRP A 120 17.15 1.86 -1.23
CA TRP A 120 16.90 0.85 -2.26
C TRP A 120 17.60 1.23 -3.57
N PRO A 121 18.51 0.39 -4.12
CA PRO A 121 19.40 0.82 -5.18
C PRO A 121 18.75 1.01 -6.55
N TRP A 122 17.62 0.35 -6.79
CA TRP A 122 17.00 0.32 -8.12
C TRP A 122 15.71 1.13 -8.19
N ALA A 123 15.46 1.77 -9.34
CA ALA A 123 14.16 2.32 -9.68
C ALA A 123 13.20 1.18 -10.06
N TYR A 124 11.91 1.33 -9.75
CA TYR A 124 10.86 0.40 -10.16
C TYR A 124 9.49 1.08 -10.19
N GLU A 125 8.57 0.45 -10.87
CA GLU A 125 7.16 0.81 -10.86
C GLU A 125 6.32 -0.37 -10.38
N VAL A 126 5.28 -0.10 -9.63
CA VAL A 126 4.30 -1.09 -9.18
C VAL A 126 2.93 -0.66 -9.65
N PHE A 127 2.23 -1.56 -10.31
CA PHE A 127 0.84 -1.38 -10.70
C PHE A 127 -0.04 -2.24 -9.81
N GLN A 128 -1.10 -1.65 -9.28
CA GLN A 128 -2.14 -2.37 -8.57
C GLN A 128 -3.45 -2.17 -9.31
N THR A 129 -4.03 -3.28 -9.74
CA THR A 129 -5.36 -3.33 -10.34
C THR A 129 -6.33 -3.94 -9.34
N ILE A 130 -7.42 -3.26 -9.08
CA ILE A 130 -8.50 -3.72 -8.22
C ILE A 130 -9.76 -3.75 -9.05
N THR A 131 -10.47 -4.87 -9.04
CA THR A 131 -11.77 -5.04 -9.68
C THR A 131 -12.73 -5.70 -8.70
N LEU A 132 -13.93 -5.16 -8.57
CA LEU A 132 -15.01 -5.74 -7.77
C LEU A 132 -15.95 -6.49 -8.72
N GLU A 133 -16.22 -7.75 -8.37
CA GLU A 133 -17.13 -8.64 -9.10
C GLU A 133 -18.02 -9.37 -8.08
N ASP A 134 -19.33 -9.20 -8.15
CA ASP A 134 -20.26 -9.75 -7.13
C ASP A 134 -20.28 -11.27 -7.02
N ASN A 135 -19.82 -11.97 -8.04
CA ASN A 135 -19.78 -13.43 -8.11
C ASN A 135 -18.45 -14.03 -7.64
N ASN A 136 -17.47 -13.22 -7.34
CA ASN A 136 -16.14 -13.65 -6.92
C ASN A 136 -15.81 -13.07 -5.53
N ILE A 137 -15.92 -13.92 -4.55
CA ILE A 137 -15.41 -13.70 -3.20
C ILE A 137 -14.41 -14.79 -2.89
#